data_bf11514c8d86f7f4398a272262ecd69b
#
_entry.id   bf11514c8d86f7f4398a272262ecd69b
#
_cell.length_a   1.000
_cell.length_b   1.000
_cell.length_c   1.000
_cell.angle_alpha   90.00
_cell.angle_beta   90.00
_cell.angle_gamma   90.00
#
_symmetry.space_group_name_H-M   'P 1'
#
loop_
_entity.id
_entity.type
_entity.pdbx_description
1 polymer ?
#
loop_
_entity_poly.entity_id
_entity_poly.type
_entity_poly.pdbx_seq_one_letter_code
_entity_poly.pdbx_strand_id
1 'polypeptide(L)'
;MGKKSKIILFSILGVVVVAAIAVTLYFVLRNPMSLSDSRMIKDLQNDKGLASQKISGFNFDFKVDSIDYDKDKANSGDEELSLTAKADLTNDTYEVKGFPVDLKYTKEKDSKESYKLDSISYDLKNIEYTAVGGFPEDYAKEVVNKTFKNAKLDSHTTDLPKKTDKFTFKISNSDMSGKLYLNYTFDSKNGWHNGKFDTTGLDIKKGKTTTVKVDGVKCYTNPAVKNIILLGTDAPDNGTSRSDSMILVSIDSNNKEIKFSSFMRDTYVDIDGYNKDKLNAAFAFGGPKLAVKTIEKNYGIKIDNYISVGFSKFKDIVDALGGVDVQLDQDECGYINWQLNKNGQAGTYGEVQVKDGSQKLNGQQALWFCRDRGSEQFSGSDFTRTSRQRRMLMGLVESYKNSSVKEIKDITNKLKKYILTDLSKNDLNWLIKYSYKFFTYKTSDKCYPEETSGWTDGTTDAGAWIIQMNSWKDTRKDISHYIYTDLK
;
A
#
# COMPACT_ATOMS: atom_id res chain seq x y z
N MET A 1 82.56 25.67 -47.82
CA MET A 1 82.42 24.41 -47.00
C MET A 1 82.19 23.23 -47.96
N GLY A 2 83.14 22.35 -47.99
CA GLY A 2 83.16 21.26 -48.97
C GLY A 2 82.06 20.17 -48.67
N LYS A 3 81.75 19.44 -49.77
CA LYS A 3 80.70 18.35 -49.67
C LYS A 3 80.87 17.42 -48.42
N LYS A 4 82.08 17.18 -47.96
CA LYS A 4 82.35 16.34 -46.73
C LYS A 4 81.88 17.04 -45.43
N SER A 5 81.95 18.37 -45.29
CA SER A 5 81.45 19.08 -44.11
C SER A 5 79.93 19.11 -44.04
N LYS A 6 79.19 19.10 -45.19
CA LYS A 6 77.75 19.03 -45.19
C LYS A 6 77.24 17.61 -44.81
N ILE A 7 77.94 16.54 -45.23
CA ILE A 7 77.56 15.18 -44.87
C ILE A 7 77.77 14.96 -43.36
N ILE A 8 78.85 15.41 -42.77
CA ILE A 8 79.09 15.35 -41.33
C ILE A 8 78.05 16.13 -40.53
N LEU A 9 77.71 17.36 -41.01
CA LEU A 9 76.71 18.17 -40.36
C LEU A 9 75.31 17.51 -40.40
N PHE A 10 74.92 16.94 -41.54
CA PHE A 10 73.68 16.17 -41.66
C PHE A 10 73.68 14.89 -40.83
N SER A 11 74.82 14.22 -40.71
CA SER A 11 74.92 13.02 -39.86
C SER A 11 74.85 13.40 -38.36
N ILE A 12 75.45 14.49 -37.97
CA ILE A 12 75.36 15.01 -36.57
C ILE A 12 73.92 15.48 -36.28
N LEU A 13 73.30 16.21 -37.22
CA LEU A 13 71.91 16.66 -37.05
C LEU A 13 70.96 15.47 -37.00
N GLY A 14 71.18 14.43 -37.81
CA GLY A 14 70.42 13.17 -37.77
C GLY A 14 70.56 12.46 -36.45
N VAL A 15 71.78 12.36 -35.92
CA VAL A 15 72.05 11.73 -34.62
C VAL A 15 71.39 12.57 -33.46
N VAL A 16 71.45 13.90 -33.52
CA VAL A 16 70.82 14.78 -32.52
C VAL A 16 69.29 14.64 -32.56
N VAL A 17 68.68 14.60 -33.80
CA VAL A 17 67.24 14.37 -33.94
C VAL A 17 66.83 12.99 -33.49
N VAL A 18 67.56 11.94 -33.82
CA VAL A 18 67.30 10.57 -33.29
C VAL A 18 67.49 10.50 -31.79
N ALA A 19 68.51 11.18 -31.25
CA ALA A 19 68.71 11.27 -29.79
C ALA A 19 67.61 12.09 -29.10
N ALA A 20 67.15 13.18 -29.72
CA ALA A 20 66.02 13.97 -29.21
C ALA A 20 64.72 13.17 -29.26
N ILE A 21 64.45 12.44 -30.37
CA ILE A 21 63.35 11.54 -30.48
C ILE A 21 63.46 10.39 -29.47
N ALA A 22 64.62 9.81 -29.32
CA ALA A 22 64.83 8.75 -28.33
C ALA A 22 64.71 9.27 -26.91
N VAL A 23 65.16 10.50 -26.60
CA VAL A 23 64.99 11.13 -25.29
C VAL A 23 63.52 11.52 -25.09
N THR A 24 62.81 12.02 -26.10
CA THR A 24 61.40 12.30 -26.03
C THR A 24 60.60 11.01 -25.88
N LEU A 25 60.91 9.99 -26.66
CA LEU A 25 60.34 8.65 -26.53
C LEU A 25 60.69 8.02 -25.17
N TYR A 26 61.94 8.23 -24.68
CA TYR A 26 62.36 7.77 -23.37
C TYR A 26 61.60 8.48 -22.25
N PHE A 27 61.35 9.78 -22.34
CA PHE A 27 60.52 10.53 -21.40
C PHE A 27 59.01 10.23 -21.56
N VAL A 28 58.53 10.06 -22.79
CA VAL A 28 57.13 9.68 -23.06
C VAL A 28 56.86 8.23 -22.69
N LEU A 29 57.84 7.30 -22.94
CA LEU A 29 57.78 5.91 -22.51
C LEU A 29 58.19 5.66 -21.07
N ARG A 30 58.84 6.68 -20.42
CA ARG A 30 59.27 6.70 -19.05
C ARG A 30 58.46 7.64 -18.16
N ASN A 31 57.29 8.04 -18.61
CA ASN A 31 56.33 8.57 -17.66
C ASN A 31 55.58 7.39 -17.02
N PRO A 32 56.25 6.70 -16.07
CA PRO A 32 55.79 5.45 -15.52
C PRO A 32 54.98 5.81 -14.33
N MET A 33 53.80 5.62 -14.19
CA MET A 33 52.99 5.77 -12.96
C MET A 33 51.96 6.90 -13.00
N SER A 34 51.41 7.15 -14.17
CA SER A 34 50.15 7.88 -14.21
C SER A 34 49.01 6.90 -14.10
N LEU A 35 48.20 7.02 -13.07
CA LEU A 35 46.88 6.41 -13.09
C LEU A 35 46.09 7.04 -14.22
N SER A 36 45.82 6.27 -15.27
CA SER A 36 45.05 6.75 -16.40
C SER A 36 43.56 6.80 -16.09
N ASP A 37 42.85 7.73 -16.74
CA ASP A 37 41.39 7.84 -16.67
C ASP A 37 40.72 6.47 -16.90
N SER A 38 41.17 5.74 -17.93
CA SER A 38 40.65 4.39 -18.27
C SER A 38 40.86 3.36 -17.17
N ARG A 39 41.96 3.45 -16.43
CA ARG A 39 42.23 2.55 -15.29
C ARG A 39 41.30 2.87 -14.12
N MET A 40 41.17 4.13 -13.72
CA MET A 40 40.30 4.56 -12.62
C MET A 40 38.82 4.30 -12.96
N ILE A 41 38.40 4.58 -14.20
CA ILE A 41 37.04 4.23 -14.68
C ILE A 41 36.77 2.73 -14.54
N LYS A 42 37.74 1.90 -14.91
CA LYS A 42 37.63 0.44 -14.76
C LYS A 42 37.54 0.01 -13.30
N ASP A 43 38.33 0.61 -12.44
CA ASP A 43 38.32 0.31 -11.01
C ASP A 43 36.96 0.69 -10.38
N LEU A 44 36.42 1.88 -10.71
CA LEU A 44 35.08 2.30 -10.30
C LEU A 44 33.97 1.44 -10.88
N GLN A 45 34.09 1.03 -12.16
CA GLN A 45 33.10 0.14 -12.81
C GLN A 45 33.07 -1.24 -12.17
N ASN A 46 34.16 -1.71 -11.58
CA ASN A 46 34.22 -2.99 -10.86
C ASN A 46 33.66 -2.92 -9.43
N ASP A 47 33.46 -1.71 -8.88
CA ASP A 47 32.82 -1.54 -7.61
C ASP A 47 31.28 -1.73 -7.75
N LYS A 48 30.80 -2.83 -7.21
CA LYS A 48 29.38 -3.20 -7.35
C LYS A 48 28.41 -2.23 -6.66
N GLY A 49 28.85 -1.56 -5.61
CA GLY A 49 28.01 -0.60 -4.88
C GLY A 49 27.80 0.69 -5.69
N LEU A 50 28.82 1.12 -6.45
CA LEU A 50 28.72 2.28 -7.32
C LEU A 50 28.06 1.92 -8.66
N ALA A 51 28.48 0.82 -9.27
CA ALA A 51 28.03 0.42 -10.61
C ALA A 51 26.62 -0.19 -10.63
N SER A 52 26.08 -0.64 -9.49
CA SER A 52 24.73 -1.20 -9.44
C SER A 52 23.98 -0.68 -8.21
N GLN A 53 22.98 0.16 -8.43
CA GLN A 53 22.28 0.88 -7.37
C GLN A 53 20.81 0.49 -7.33
N LYS A 54 20.24 0.43 -6.11
CA LYS A 54 18.83 0.12 -5.91
C LYS A 54 17.99 1.39 -5.81
N ILE A 55 17.25 1.70 -6.88
CA ILE A 55 16.37 2.85 -6.97
C ILE A 55 14.92 2.37 -7.08
N SER A 56 14.03 2.88 -6.24
CA SER A 56 12.61 2.49 -6.22
C SER A 56 12.35 0.97 -6.12
N GLY A 57 13.30 0.24 -5.53
CA GLY A 57 13.21 -1.21 -5.33
C GLY A 57 13.75 -2.06 -6.48
N PHE A 58 14.26 -1.46 -7.55
CA PHE A 58 14.85 -2.11 -8.71
C PHE A 58 16.34 -1.83 -8.80
N ASN A 59 17.11 -2.77 -9.37
CA ASN A 59 18.54 -2.58 -9.58
C ASN A 59 18.78 -1.88 -10.91
N PHE A 60 19.56 -0.81 -10.86
CA PHE A 60 20.01 -0.07 -12.04
C PHE A 60 21.52 -0.18 -12.14
N ASP A 61 21.99 -0.72 -13.26
CA ASP A 61 23.41 -0.76 -13.56
C ASP A 61 23.83 0.54 -14.23
N PHE A 62 24.93 1.11 -13.76
CA PHE A 62 25.51 2.35 -14.25
C PHE A 62 26.84 2.06 -14.93
N LYS A 63 27.08 2.79 -16.00
CA LYS A 63 28.39 2.90 -16.63
C LYS A 63 29.07 4.15 -16.07
N VAL A 64 30.33 4.00 -15.71
CA VAL A 64 31.21 5.13 -15.37
C VAL A 64 31.70 5.73 -16.68
N ASP A 65 31.22 6.90 -17.05
CA ASP A 65 31.53 7.54 -18.33
C ASP A 65 32.81 8.38 -18.29
N SER A 66 32.98 9.12 -17.21
CA SER A 66 34.15 10.00 -17.03
C SER A 66 34.53 10.13 -15.58
N ILE A 67 35.72 10.59 -15.36
CA ILE A 67 36.28 10.91 -14.03
C ILE A 67 37.11 12.20 -14.13
N ASP A 68 36.90 13.08 -13.17
CA ASP A 68 37.68 14.31 -12.99
C ASP A 68 38.41 14.27 -11.65
N TYR A 69 39.73 14.48 -11.65
CA TYR A 69 40.58 14.37 -10.46
C TYR A 69 41.87 15.20 -10.65
N ASP A 70 42.62 15.39 -9.56
CA ASP A 70 43.91 16.05 -9.57
C ASP A 70 44.97 15.17 -10.27
N LYS A 71 45.26 15.49 -11.54
CA LYS A 71 46.21 14.75 -12.38
C LYS A 71 47.66 14.92 -11.93
N ASP A 72 48.02 16.06 -11.33
CA ASP A 72 49.37 16.27 -10.81
C ASP A 72 49.64 15.39 -9.61
N LYS A 73 48.65 15.27 -8.72
CA LYS A 73 48.73 14.37 -7.57
C LYS A 73 48.74 12.91 -8.03
N ALA A 74 47.95 12.52 -8.99
CA ALA A 74 47.92 11.15 -9.54
C ALA A 74 49.25 10.75 -10.20
N ASN A 75 50.06 11.74 -10.65
CA ASN A 75 51.35 11.58 -11.29
C ASN A 75 52.52 11.87 -10.35
N SER A 76 52.30 12.09 -9.04
CA SER A 76 53.35 12.45 -8.09
C SER A 76 54.42 11.35 -7.91
N GLY A 77 54.05 10.10 -8.18
CA GLY A 77 54.94 8.94 -7.97
C GLY A 77 55.03 8.48 -6.55
N ASP A 78 54.22 8.99 -5.66
CA ASP A 78 54.17 8.64 -4.24
C ASP A 78 53.85 7.14 -4.05
N GLU A 79 54.34 6.55 -2.96
CA GLU A 79 54.07 5.16 -2.64
C GLU A 79 52.60 4.89 -2.30
N GLU A 80 51.92 5.87 -1.70
CA GLU A 80 50.48 5.87 -1.43
C GLU A 80 49.81 7.09 -2.04
N LEU A 81 48.76 6.87 -2.81
CA LEU A 81 47.97 7.95 -3.41
C LEU A 81 46.55 7.94 -2.82
N SER A 82 46.13 9.10 -2.31
CA SER A 82 44.77 9.34 -1.88
C SER A 82 44.18 10.45 -2.80
N LEU A 83 43.24 10.06 -3.66
CA LEU A 83 42.64 10.94 -4.65
C LEU A 83 41.17 11.12 -4.34
N THR A 84 40.70 12.36 -4.31
CA THR A 84 39.25 12.68 -4.40
C THR A 84 38.95 12.97 -5.86
N ALA A 85 38.04 12.22 -6.41
CA ALA A 85 37.62 12.33 -7.81
C ALA A 85 36.13 12.61 -7.92
N LYS A 86 35.72 13.14 -9.07
CA LYS A 86 34.31 13.34 -9.44
C LYS A 86 34.00 12.40 -10.60
N ALA A 87 33.13 11.43 -10.37
CA ALA A 87 32.71 10.46 -11.36
C ALA A 87 31.37 10.85 -12.01
N ASP A 88 31.29 10.73 -13.31
CA ASP A 88 30.01 10.77 -14.05
C ASP A 88 29.52 9.34 -14.29
N LEU A 89 28.28 9.08 -13.92
CA LEU A 89 27.63 7.76 -14.07
C LEU A 89 26.42 7.92 -14.97
N THR A 90 26.17 6.94 -15.83
CA THR A 90 25.02 6.97 -16.74
C THR A 90 24.45 5.60 -17.01
N ASN A 91 23.16 5.58 -17.32
CA ASN A 91 22.46 4.48 -17.96
C ASN A 91 21.31 5.05 -18.81
N ASP A 92 20.47 4.18 -19.39
CA ASP A 92 19.35 4.61 -20.25
C ASP A 92 18.27 5.41 -19.53
N THR A 93 18.25 5.42 -18.20
CA THR A 93 17.23 6.08 -17.37
C THR A 93 17.77 7.30 -16.62
N TYR A 94 19.00 7.20 -16.12
CA TYR A 94 19.60 8.20 -15.23
C TYR A 94 21.00 8.63 -15.64
N GLU A 95 21.29 9.87 -15.34
CA GLU A 95 22.64 10.45 -15.34
C GLU A 95 22.96 10.99 -13.95
N VAL A 96 24.18 10.82 -13.50
CA VAL A 96 24.74 11.42 -12.28
C VAL A 96 26.01 12.14 -12.66
N LYS A 97 26.10 13.45 -12.38
CA LYS A 97 27.26 14.27 -12.71
C LYS A 97 28.08 14.62 -11.47
N GLY A 98 29.40 14.50 -11.62
CA GLY A 98 30.36 14.97 -10.63
C GLY A 98 30.21 14.30 -9.26
N PHE A 99 29.81 13.03 -9.19
CA PHE A 99 29.64 12.31 -7.91
C PHE A 99 31.00 12.11 -7.21
N PRO A 100 31.18 12.60 -5.98
CA PRO A 100 32.45 12.51 -5.29
C PRO A 100 32.77 11.09 -4.85
N VAL A 101 33.96 10.63 -5.18
CA VAL A 101 34.53 9.34 -4.77
C VAL A 101 35.97 9.52 -4.30
N ASP A 102 36.34 8.87 -3.20
CA ASP A 102 37.69 8.84 -2.72
C ASP A 102 38.34 7.49 -3.06
N LEU A 103 39.50 7.56 -3.68
CA LEU A 103 40.26 6.43 -4.17
C LEU A 103 41.61 6.38 -3.43
N LYS A 104 41.98 5.20 -2.93
CA LYS A 104 43.31 4.97 -2.36
C LYS A 104 44.02 3.90 -3.14
N TYR A 105 45.26 4.20 -3.53
CA TYR A 105 46.13 3.32 -4.27
C TYR A 105 47.47 3.20 -3.57
N THR A 106 48.04 2.00 -3.59
CA THR A 106 49.42 1.74 -3.15
C THR A 106 50.25 1.20 -4.30
N LYS A 107 51.52 1.63 -4.38
CA LYS A 107 52.49 1.18 -5.37
C LYS A 107 52.82 -0.28 -5.18
N GLU A 108 52.80 -1.07 -6.22
CA GLU A 108 53.16 -2.49 -6.16
C GLU A 108 54.67 -2.67 -6.03
N LYS A 109 55.11 -3.45 -5.01
CA LYS A 109 56.53 -3.61 -4.65
C LYS A 109 57.39 -4.23 -5.75
N ASP A 110 56.80 -5.06 -6.61
CA ASP A 110 57.54 -5.81 -7.66
C ASP A 110 57.37 -5.18 -9.05
N SER A 111 56.64 -4.06 -9.15
CA SER A 111 56.40 -3.35 -10.38
C SER A 111 56.75 -1.88 -10.19
N LYS A 112 57.80 -1.42 -10.83
CA LYS A 112 58.17 0.02 -10.78
C LYS A 112 57.13 0.94 -11.39
N GLU A 113 56.02 0.40 -11.96
CA GLU A 113 55.12 1.10 -12.87
C GLU A 113 53.64 0.83 -12.62
N SER A 114 53.22 0.14 -11.54
CA SER A 114 51.81 -0.13 -11.29
C SER A 114 51.36 0.22 -9.88
N TYR A 115 50.11 0.73 -9.83
CA TYR A 115 49.39 1.00 -8.59
C TYR A 115 48.29 -0.07 -8.41
N LYS A 116 48.14 -0.54 -7.20
CA LYS A 116 47.03 -1.39 -6.79
C LYS A 116 45.99 -0.52 -6.08
N LEU A 117 44.73 -0.69 -6.46
CA LEU A 117 43.60 -0.10 -5.73
C LEU A 117 43.45 -0.79 -4.38
N ASP A 118 43.48 -0.02 -3.30
CA ASP A 118 43.24 -0.52 -1.94
C ASP A 118 41.84 -0.32 -1.47
N SER A 119 41.23 0.86 -1.74
CA SER A 119 39.86 1.14 -1.35
C SER A 119 39.21 2.21 -2.23
N ILE A 120 37.88 2.09 -2.33
CA ILE A 120 36.97 3.10 -2.86
C ILE A 120 36.02 3.47 -1.72
N SER A 121 35.80 4.76 -1.49
CA SER A 121 34.79 5.22 -0.53
C SER A 121 33.95 6.36 -1.11
N TYR A 122 32.68 6.36 -0.81
CA TYR A 122 31.68 7.33 -1.28
C TYR A 122 30.44 7.30 -0.39
N ASP A 123 29.63 8.36 -0.45
CA ASP A 123 28.34 8.40 0.28
C ASP A 123 27.16 8.50 -0.70
N LEU A 124 26.50 7.37 -0.94
CA LEU A 124 25.32 7.30 -1.82
C LEU A 124 24.13 8.11 -1.31
N LYS A 125 24.11 8.57 -0.05
CA LYS A 125 23.04 9.45 0.45
C LYS A 125 23.05 10.82 -0.21
N ASN A 126 24.19 11.24 -0.75
CA ASN A 126 24.38 12.51 -1.41
C ASN A 126 24.31 12.41 -2.93
N ILE A 127 23.93 11.25 -3.48
CA ILE A 127 23.77 11.08 -4.91
C ILE A 127 22.54 11.84 -5.42
N GLU A 128 22.70 12.53 -6.55
CA GLU A 128 21.63 13.23 -7.23
C GLU A 128 21.52 12.74 -8.67
N TYR A 129 20.32 12.26 -9.00
CA TYR A 129 19.99 11.74 -10.33
C TYR A 129 19.42 12.83 -11.22
N THR A 130 19.73 12.77 -12.51
CA THR A 130 19.00 13.47 -13.56
C THR A 130 18.33 12.43 -14.44
N ALA A 131 17.03 12.59 -14.73
CA ALA A 131 16.35 11.68 -15.65
C ALA A 131 16.77 12.00 -17.10
N VAL A 132 17.29 11.00 -17.79
CA VAL A 132 17.61 11.05 -19.22
C VAL A 132 16.67 10.16 -20.03
N GLY A 133 15.98 9.23 -19.38
CA GLY A 133 14.96 8.36 -19.93
C GLY A 133 13.82 8.11 -18.96
N GLY A 134 12.78 7.42 -19.44
CA GLY A 134 11.65 7.00 -18.62
C GLY A 134 12.00 5.82 -17.70
N PHE A 135 11.09 5.49 -16.80
CA PHE A 135 11.19 4.26 -15.98
C PHE A 135 11.17 3.03 -16.89
N PRO A 136 12.01 2.01 -16.65
CA PRO A 136 12.11 0.87 -17.56
C PRO A 136 10.81 0.08 -17.70
N GLU A 137 10.41 -0.21 -18.95
CA GLU A 137 9.17 -0.92 -19.24
C GLU A 137 9.09 -2.30 -18.57
N ASP A 138 10.20 -3.02 -18.50
CA ASP A 138 10.22 -4.36 -17.90
C ASP A 138 9.98 -4.31 -16.40
N TYR A 139 10.49 -3.29 -15.71
CA TYR A 139 10.19 -3.03 -14.30
C TYR A 139 8.72 -2.62 -14.11
N ALA A 140 8.18 -1.78 -14.99
CA ALA A 140 6.77 -1.42 -14.98
C ALA A 140 5.87 -2.66 -15.21
N LYS A 141 6.23 -3.54 -16.16
CA LYS A 141 5.54 -4.83 -16.39
C LYS A 141 5.61 -5.73 -15.15
N GLU A 142 6.76 -5.80 -14.49
CA GLU A 142 6.92 -6.58 -13.23
C GLU A 142 6.00 -6.04 -12.13
N VAL A 143 5.96 -4.71 -11.92
CA VAL A 143 5.07 -4.05 -10.94
C VAL A 143 3.62 -4.38 -11.21
N VAL A 144 3.20 -4.24 -12.47
CA VAL A 144 1.81 -4.49 -12.87
C VAL A 144 1.44 -5.96 -12.72
N ASN A 145 2.29 -6.89 -13.19
CA ASN A 145 1.99 -8.31 -13.17
C ASN A 145 1.95 -8.94 -11.77
N LYS A 146 2.57 -8.31 -10.77
CA LYS A 146 2.39 -8.70 -9.35
C LYS A 146 0.94 -8.56 -8.89
N THR A 147 0.20 -7.60 -9.45
CA THR A 147 -1.19 -7.30 -9.05
C THR A 147 -2.20 -7.72 -10.13
N PHE A 148 -1.88 -7.50 -11.41
CA PHE A 148 -2.75 -7.75 -12.56
C PHE A 148 -2.11 -8.76 -13.50
N LYS A 149 -2.37 -10.05 -13.28
CA LYS A 149 -1.82 -11.11 -14.14
C LYS A 149 -2.29 -10.92 -15.59
N ASN A 150 -1.39 -11.22 -16.54
CA ASN A 150 -1.62 -11.13 -17.98
C ASN A 150 -1.91 -9.70 -18.49
N ALA A 151 -1.46 -8.66 -17.77
CA ALA A 151 -1.48 -7.30 -18.25
C ALA A 151 -0.56 -7.15 -19.46
N LYS A 152 -1.06 -6.51 -20.53
CA LYS A 152 -0.28 -6.23 -21.74
C LYS A 152 0.00 -4.74 -21.82
N LEU A 153 1.26 -4.36 -21.96
CA LEU A 153 1.64 -2.96 -22.19
C LEU A 153 1.01 -2.50 -23.53
N ASP A 154 0.28 -1.40 -23.48
CA ASP A 154 -0.38 -0.77 -24.64
C ASP A 154 0.40 0.46 -25.12
N SER A 155 0.85 1.30 -24.19
CA SER A 155 1.68 2.46 -24.49
C SER A 155 2.50 2.90 -23.29
N HIS A 156 3.61 3.59 -23.58
CA HIS A 156 4.49 4.22 -22.61
C HIS A 156 4.78 5.66 -23.09
N THR A 157 4.75 6.63 -22.20
CA THR A 157 4.99 8.03 -22.50
C THR A 157 5.74 8.70 -21.35
N THR A 158 6.95 9.18 -21.65
CA THR A 158 7.81 9.92 -20.73
C THR A 158 7.75 11.40 -21.05
N ASP A 159 7.47 12.24 -20.05
CA ASP A 159 7.53 13.71 -20.14
C ASP A 159 8.62 14.19 -19.18
N LEU A 160 9.87 14.23 -19.66
CA LEU A 160 11.04 14.62 -18.85
C LEU A 160 10.90 16.06 -18.30
N PRO A 161 10.46 17.09 -19.07
CA PRO A 161 10.23 18.43 -18.55
C PRO A 161 9.25 18.48 -17.39
N LYS A 162 8.16 17.69 -17.43
CA LYS A 162 7.18 17.61 -16.34
C LYS A 162 7.55 16.59 -15.26
N LYS A 163 8.65 15.87 -15.44
CA LYS A 163 9.11 14.84 -14.52
C LYS A 163 8.03 13.78 -14.23
N THR A 164 7.32 13.37 -15.28
CA THR A 164 6.27 12.36 -15.20
C THR A 164 6.48 11.25 -16.23
N ASP A 165 6.13 10.03 -15.85
CA ASP A 165 6.22 8.87 -16.72
C ASP A 165 4.94 8.04 -16.59
N LYS A 166 4.31 7.71 -17.73
CA LYS A 166 2.99 7.08 -17.77
C LYS A 166 3.01 5.84 -18.64
N PHE A 167 2.62 4.72 -18.04
CA PHE A 167 2.38 3.46 -18.71
C PHE A 167 0.87 3.20 -18.80
N THR A 168 0.44 2.73 -19.95
CA THR A 168 -0.94 2.23 -20.18
C THR A 168 -0.88 0.75 -20.44
N PHE A 169 -1.63 -0.03 -19.68
CA PHE A 169 -1.76 -1.46 -19.85
C PHE A 169 -3.19 -1.84 -20.22
N LYS A 170 -3.35 -2.78 -21.13
CA LYS A 170 -4.62 -3.46 -21.38
C LYS A 170 -4.78 -4.64 -20.43
N ILE A 171 -5.90 -4.67 -19.74
CA ILE A 171 -6.32 -5.77 -18.87
C ILE A 171 -7.52 -6.47 -19.50
N SER A 172 -7.46 -7.80 -19.55
CA SER A 172 -8.62 -8.63 -19.92
C SER A 172 -8.47 -9.99 -19.25
N ASN A 173 -9.26 -10.24 -18.22
CA ASN A 173 -9.28 -11.51 -17.48
C ASN A 173 -10.73 -11.88 -17.08
N SER A 174 -10.90 -12.89 -16.20
CA SER A 174 -12.22 -13.32 -15.74
C SER A 174 -13.01 -12.21 -15.05
N ASP A 175 -12.32 -11.31 -14.35
CA ASP A 175 -12.92 -10.40 -13.38
C ASP A 175 -13.07 -8.98 -13.93
N MET A 176 -12.17 -8.55 -14.86
CA MET A 176 -12.16 -7.18 -15.36
C MET A 176 -11.57 -7.05 -16.77
N SER A 177 -11.88 -5.92 -17.40
CA SER A 177 -11.32 -5.51 -18.68
C SER A 177 -11.15 -3.99 -18.74
N GLY A 178 -10.27 -3.51 -19.63
CA GLY A 178 -10.09 -2.08 -19.85
C GLY A 178 -8.64 -1.63 -19.78
N LYS A 179 -8.43 -0.35 -19.51
CA LYS A 179 -7.09 0.27 -19.42
C LYS A 179 -6.72 0.55 -17.97
N LEU A 180 -5.51 0.13 -17.60
CA LEU A 180 -4.84 0.44 -16.36
C LEU A 180 -3.72 1.43 -16.65
N TYR A 181 -3.63 2.49 -15.88
CA TYR A 181 -2.50 3.41 -15.97
C TYR A 181 -1.59 3.25 -14.75
N LEU A 182 -0.28 3.27 -14.98
CA LEU A 182 0.74 3.31 -13.95
C LEU A 182 1.56 4.58 -14.16
N ASN A 183 1.54 5.47 -13.18
CA ASN A 183 2.15 6.78 -13.28
C ASN A 183 3.30 6.89 -12.28
N TYR A 184 4.46 7.37 -12.74
CA TYR A 184 5.61 7.70 -11.92
C TYR A 184 5.86 9.19 -11.91
N THR A 185 6.50 9.67 -10.86
CA THR A 185 7.07 11.02 -10.74
C THR A 185 8.56 10.91 -10.49
N PHE A 186 9.31 11.92 -10.88
CA PHE A 186 10.76 11.96 -10.71
C PHE A 186 11.17 13.08 -9.74
N ASP A 187 12.11 12.79 -8.85
CA ASP A 187 12.94 13.79 -8.18
C ASP A 187 14.41 13.35 -8.17
N SER A 188 15.33 14.29 -7.92
CA SER A 188 16.78 14.03 -8.02
C SER A 188 17.31 13.07 -6.96
N LYS A 189 16.64 12.90 -5.81
CA LYS A 189 17.10 12.01 -4.72
C LYS A 189 16.58 10.61 -4.84
N ASN A 190 15.34 10.46 -5.30
CA ASN A 190 14.65 9.16 -5.33
C ASN A 190 14.58 8.56 -6.75
N GLY A 191 15.00 9.31 -7.78
CA GLY A 191 14.80 8.91 -9.16
C GLY A 191 13.30 8.84 -9.54
N TRP A 192 12.94 7.97 -10.46
CA TRP A 192 11.53 7.66 -10.76
C TRP A 192 10.92 6.88 -9.59
N HIS A 193 9.89 7.42 -8.96
CA HIS A 193 9.27 6.88 -7.77
C HIS A 193 7.75 7.11 -7.76
N ASN A 194 7.06 6.73 -6.65
CA ASN A 194 5.61 6.90 -6.47
C ASN A 194 4.77 6.26 -7.58
N GLY A 195 5.15 5.06 -8.05
CA GLY A 195 4.35 4.32 -9.02
C GLY A 195 2.92 4.12 -8.53
N LYS A 196 1.98 4.95 -9.02
CA LYS A 196 0.56 4.92 -8.66
C LYS A 196 -0.26 4.31 -9.77
N PHE A 197 -1.13 3.37 -9.41
CA PHE A 197 -2.15 2.85 -10.31
C PHE A 197 -3.32 3.84 -10.42
N ASP A 198 -3.67 4.20 -11.65
CA ASP A 198 -4.95 4.79 -11.97
C ASP A 198 -5.78 3.75 -12.75
N THR A 199 -6.92 3.45 -12.22
CA THR A 199 -7.80 2.36 -12.66
C THR A 199 -9.14 2.83 -13.15
N THR A 200 -9.27 4.14 -13.35
CA THR A 200 -10.49 4.74 -13.86
C THR A 200 -10.93 4.12 -15.20
N GLY A 201 -9.97 3.66 -16.00
CA GLY A 201 -10.21 2.97 -17.26
C GLY A 201 -10.47 1.45 -17.17
N LEU A 202 -10.54 0.86 -15.96
CA LEU A 202 -10.87 -0.55 -15.78
C LEU A 202 -12.34 -0.73 -15.41
N ASP A 203 -13.01 -1.66 -16.06
CA ASP A 203 -14.36 -2.10 -15.71
C ASP A 203 -14.31 -3.51 -15.10
N ILE A 204 -14.91 -3.67 -13.93
CA ILE A 204 -15.18 -5.00 -13.37
C ILE A 204 -16.34 -5.60 -14.17
N LYS A 205 -16.22 -6.87 -14.56
CA LYS A 205 -17.27 -7.54 -15.32
C LYS A 205 -18.56 -7.56 -14.52
N LYS A 206 -19.64 -7.12 -15.15
CA LYS A 206 -20.96 -7.08 -14.53
C LYS A 206 -21.49 -8.48 -14.28
N GLY A 207 -22.07 -8.69 -13.11
CA GLY A 207 -22.79 -9.89 -12.75
C GLY A 207 -24.31 -9.67 -12.77
N LYS A 208 -25.06 -10.75 -12.81
CA LYS A 208 -26.54 -10.73 -12.62
C LYS A 208 -26.86 -11.43 -11.30
N THR A 209 -27.88 -10.91 -10.62
CA THR A 209 -28.39 -11.54 -9.40
C THR A 209 -29.13 -12.81 -9.73
N THR A 210 -28.77 -13.86 -9.03
CA THR A 210 -29.36 -15.19 -9.11
C THR A 210 -29.70 -15.66 -7.70
N THR A 211 -30.17 -16.89 -7.58
CA THR A 211 -30.45 -17.48 -6.26
C THR A 211 -29.72 -18.80 -6.08
N VAL A 212 -29.23 -19.00 -4.87
CA VAL A 212 -28.65 -20.26 -4.40
C VAL A 212 -29.45 -20.77 -3.20
N LYS A 213 -29.41 -22.08 -2.93
CA LYS A 213 -29.94 -22.63 -1.68
C LYS A 213 -28.82 -22.74 -0.66
N VAL A 214 -29.04 -22.16 0.52
CA VAL A 214 -28.18 -22.31 1.69
C VAL A 214 -29.00 -23.04 2.75
N ASP A 215 -28.67 -24.28 3.06
CA ASP A 215 -29.40 -25.13 3.97
C ASP A 215 -30.95 -25.18 3.70
N GLY A 216 -31.28 -25.28 2.40
CA GLY A 216 -32.67 -25.33 1.95
C GLY A 216 -33.35 -23.96 1.78
N VAL A 217 -32.78 -22.88 2.29
CA VAL A 217 -33.30 -21.52 2.17
C VAL A 217 -32.80 -20.88 0.87
N LYS A 218 -33.72 -20.22 0.14
CA LYS A 218 -33.40 -19.46 -1.05
C LYS A 218 -32.71 -18.14 -0.67
N CYS A 219 -31.44 -18.00 -1.04
CA CYS A 219 -30.64 -16.78 -0.83
C CYS A 219 -30.28 -16.13 -2.17
N TYR A 220 -30.30 -14.81 -2.22
CA TYR A 220 -29.79 -14.06 -3.37
C TYR A 220 -28.27 -13.97 -3.35
N THR A 221 -27.67 -14.00 -4.54
CA THR A 221 -26.22 -13.84 -4.78
C THR A 221 -25.97 -13.19 -6.13
N ASN A 222 -24.86 -12.46 -6.24
CA ASN A 222 -24.42 -11.85 -7.50
C ASN A 222 -22.89 -11.91 -7.57
N PRO A 223 -22.27 -12.47 -8.64
CA PRO A 223 -20.83 -12.56 -8.75
C PRO A 223 -20.08 -11.21 -8.71
N ALA A 224 -20.79 -10.10 -8.99
CA ALA A 224 -20.24 -8.75 -8.91
C ALA A 224 -20.45 -8.08 -7.55
N VAL A 225 -21.08 -8.76 -6.59
CA VAL A 225 -21.33 -8.28 -5.23
C VAL A 225 -20.64 -9.22 -4.25
N LYS A 226 -19.69 -8.70 -3.49
CA LYS A 226 -19.00 -9.45 -2.44
C LYS A 226 -19.58 -9.06 -1.07
N ASN A 227 -20.16 -10.03 -0.38
CA ASN A 227 -20.79 -9.85 0.92
C ASN A 227 -19.89 -10.35 2.04
N ILE A 228 -19.37 -9.45 2.87
CA ILE A 228 -18.50 -9.77 4.01
C ILE A 228 -19.18 -9.29 5.29
N ILE A 229 -19.50 -10.20 6.22
CA ILE A 229 -20.07 -9.82 7.51
C ILE A 229 -18.97 -9.50 8.53
N LEU A 230 -19.08 -8.34 9.16
CA LEU A 230 -18.24 -7.93 10.28
C LEU A 230 -18.97 -8.26 11.59
N LEU A 231 -18.32 -8.99 12.47
CA LEU A 231 -18.86 -9.45 13.76
C LEU A 231 -18.01 -8.85 14.88
N GLY A 232 -18.57 -7.90 15.64
CA GLY A 232 -17.94 -7.31 16.81
C GLY A 232 -18.36 -8.05 18.09
N THR A 233 -17.40 -8.52 18.89
CA THR A 233 -17.65 -9.33 20.08
C THR A 233 -17.14 -8.68 21.36
N ASP A 234 -17.76 -8.97 22.49
CA ASP A 234 -17.44 -8.35 23.79
C ASP A 234 -16.43 -9.11 24.64
N ALA A 235 -16.13 -10.36 24.33
CA ALA A 235 -15.18 -11.18 25.08
C ALA A 235 -13.95 -11.59 24.29
N PRO A 236 -12.84 -11.85 24.97
CA PRO A 236 -11.67 -12.45 24.36
C PRO A 236 -11.93 -13.91 23.96
N ASP A 237 -11.12 -14.41 23.09
CA ASP A 237 -10.99 -15.66 22.30
C ASP A 237 -11.53 -17.01 22.87
N ASN A 238 -12.27 -17.06 23.96
CA ASN A 238 -12.64 -18.28 24.68
C ASN A 238 -14.13 -18.69 24.64
N GLY A 239 -14.85 -18.31 23.59
CA GLY A 239 -15.96 -19.14 23.08
C GLY A 239 -17.38 -18.89 23.60
N THR A 240 -17.65 -17.99 24.55
CA THR A 240 -19.02 -17.72 25.07
C THR A 240 -19.49 -16.27 24.79
N SER A 241 -18.84 -15.59 23.90
CA SER A 241 -19.10 -14.20 23.56
C SER A 241 -20.31 -14.05 22.63
N ARG A 242 -21.10 -13.00 22.82
CA ARG A 242 -22.15 -12.59 21.89
C ARG A 242 -21.60 -11.60 20.86
N SER A 243 -22.13 -11.61 19.63
CA SER A 243 -21.80 -10.59 18.63
C SER A 243 -22.72 -9.39 18.80
N ASP A 244 -22.24 -8.35 19.47
CA ASP A 244 -23.00 -7.13 19.74
C ASP A 244 -23.01 -6.13 18.57
N SER A 245 -22.19 -6.37 17.55
CA SER A 245 -22.20 -5.65 16.28
C SER A 245 -22.17 -6.65 15.13
N MET A 246 -23.12 -6.54 14.22
CA MET A 246 -23.25 -7.39 13.03
C MET A 246 -23.54 -6.49 11.84
N ILE A 247 -22.52 -6.25 11.02
CA ILE A 247 -22.60 -5.32 9.86
C ILE A 247 -22.16 -6.07 8.62
N LEU A 248 -23.06 -6.23 7.66
CA LEU A 248 -22.73 -6.73 6.33
C LEU A 248 -22.17 -5.61 5.48
N VAL A 249 -21.00 -5.81 4.94
CA VAL A 249 -20.36 -4.96 3.94
C VAL A 249 -20.55 -5.60 2.58
N SER A 250 -21.41 -5.02 1.75
CA SER A 250 -21.66 -5.48 0.39
C SER A 250 -20.92 -4.58 -0.61
N ILE A 251 -19.87 -5.11 -1.21
CA ILE A 251 -19.08 -4.42 -2.22
C ILE A 251 -19.70 -4.69 -3.59
N ASP A 252 -20.47 -3.74 -4.10
CA ASP A 252 -21.19 -3.83 -5.37
C ASP A 252 -20.36 -3.22 -6.51
N SER A 253 -19.73 -4.09 -7.28
CA SER A 253 -18.91 -3.68 -8.43
C SER A 253 -19.73 -3.28 -9.65
N ASN A 254 -21.01 -3.67 -9.73
CA ASN A 254 -21.91 -3.26 -10.82
C ASN A 254 -22.24 -1.77 -10.74
N ASN A 255 -22.55 -1.32 -9.52
CA ASN A 255 -23.04 0.05 -9.26
C ASN A 255 -21.96 0.97 -8.67
N LYS A 256 -20.77 0.42 -8.37
CA LYS A 256 -19.67 1.13 -7.71
C LYS A 256 -20.12 1.70 -6.35
N GLU A 257 -20.70 0.83 -5.53
CA GLU A 257 -21.17 1.14 -4.19
C GLU A 257 -20.63 0.16 -3.15
N ILE A 258 -20.39 0.66 -1.94
CA ILE A 258 -20.23 -0.14 -0.74
C ILE A 258 -21.41 0.13 0.16
N LYS A 259 -22.19 -0.92 0.43
CA LYS A 259 -23.40 -0.85 1.23
C LYS A 259 -23.17 -1.48 2.58
N PHE A 260 -23.52 -0.77 3.64
CA PHE A 260 -23.44 -1.25 5.01
C PHE A 260 -24.83 -1.59 5.53
N SER A 261 -25.07 -2.87 5.82
CA SER A 261 -26.35 -3.34 6.38
C SER A 261 -26.12 -3.83 7.82
N SER A 262 -26.63 -3.10 8.81
CA SER A 262 -26.58 -3.53 10.21
C SER A 262 -27.76 -4.42 10.55
N PHE A 263 -27.48 -5.51 11.28
CA PHE A 263 -28.50 -6.37 11.86
C PHE A 263 -28.61 -6.11 13.36
N MET A 264 -29.84 -5.81 13.83
CA MET A 264 -30.07 -5.55 15.25
C MET A 264 -29.88 -6.84 16.04
N ARG A 265 -29.01 -6.77 17.05
CA ARG A 265 -28.59 -7.94 17.85
C ARG A 265 -29.74 -8.60 18.62
N ASP A 266 -30.75 -7.82 19.00
CA ASP A 266 -31.91 -8.29 19.77
C ASP A 266 -33.07 -8.79 18.88
N THR A 267 -32.86 -8.88 17.55
CA THR A 267 -33.84 -9.46 16.63
C THR A 267 -34.06 -10.92 16.95
N TYR A 268 -35.34 -11.32 17.14
CA TYR A 268 -35.72 -12.68 17.49
C TYR A 268 -35.79 -13.57 16.24
N VAL A 269 -34.92 -14.58 16.19
CA VAL A 269 -34.65 -15.37 14.97
C VAL A 269 -34.64 -16.86 15.23
N ASP A 270 -34.86 -17.66 14.19
CA ASP A 270 -34.60 -19.09 14.21
C ASP A 270 -33.10 -19.37 14.14
N ILE A 271 -32.55 -20.10 15.10
CA ILE A 271 -31.14 -20.51 15.15
C ILE A 271 -31.05 -22.02 14.94
N ASP A 272 -30.34 -22.48 13.93
CA ASP A 272 -30.21 -23.90 13.58
C ASP A 272 -29.61 -24.71 14.72
N GLY A 273 -30.31 -25.80 15.10
CA GLY A 273 -29.90 -26.67 16.20
C GLY A 273 -30.23 -26.13 17.59
N TYR A 274 -30.88 -24.96 17.66
CA TYR A 274 -31.28 -24.33 18.93
C TYR A 274 -32.73 -23.81 18.83
N ASN A 275 -33.28 -23.38 19.95
CA ASN A 275 -34.55 -22.68 19.98
C ASN A 275 -34.38 -21.25 19.40
N LYS A 276 -35.53 -20.61 19.10
CA LYS A 276 -35.50 -19.16 18.76
C LYS A 276 -34.87 -18.35 19.90
N ASP A 277 -34.02 -17.41 19.53
CA ASP A 277 -33.39 -16.51 20.49
C ASP A 277 -33.00 -15.21 19.76
N LYS A 278 -32.39 -14.28 20.50
CA LYS A 278 -31.78 -13.07 19.92
C LYS A 278 -30.70 -13.42 18.90
N LEU A 279 -30.59 -12.67 17.83
CA LEU A 279 -29.64 -12.92 16.77
C LEU A 279 -28.20 -13.04 17.25
N ASN A 280 -27.79 -12.22 18.23
CA ASN A 280 -26.44 -12.25 18.79
C ASN A 280 -26.12 -13.55 19.57
N ALA A 281 -27.14 -14.30 20.01
CA ALA A 281 -26.95 -15.57 20.69
C ALA A 281 -26.40 -16.66 19.75
N ALA A 282 -26.67 -16.57 18.45
CA ALA A 282 -26.12 -17.50 17.47
C ALA A 282 -24.57 -17.54 17.49
N PHE A 283 -23.93 -16.40 17.73
CA PHE A 283 -22.46 -16.36 17.88
C PHE A 283 -22.01 -17.09 19.16
N ALA A 284 -22.72 -16.91 20.27
CA ALA A 284 -22.40 -17.58 21.54
C ALA A 284 -22.60 -19.10 21.47
N PHE A 285 -23.56 -19.57 20.69
CA PHE A 285 -23.88 -21.00 20.54
C PHE A 285 -22.95 -21.73 19.58
N GLY A 286 -22.52 -21.11 18.47
CA GLY A 286 -21.75 -21.80 17.44
C GLY A 286 -20.74 -20.92 16.70
N GLY A 287 -20.34 -19.81 17.31
CA GLY A 287 -19.32 -18.91 16.78
C GLY A 287 -19.75 -18.20 15.49
N PRO A 288 -18.77 -17.67 14.75
CA PRO A 288 -19.05 -16.87 13.55
C PRO A 288 -19.78 -17.68 12.47
N LYS A 289 -19.52 -18.97 12.34
CA LYS A 289 -20.17 -19.82 11.33
C LYS A 289 -21.67 -19.95 11.55
N LEU A 290 -22.10 -20.16 12.80
CA LEU A 290 -23.53 -20.24 13.12
C LEU A 290 -24.20 -18.87 13.01
N ALA A 291 -23.53 -17.79 13.40
CA ALA A 291 -24.03 -16.42 13.21
C ALA A 291 -24.27 -16.12 11.72
N VAL A 292 -23.29 -16.43 10.84
CA VAL A 292 -23.43 -16.31 9.38
C VAL A 292 -24.64 -17.11 8.88
N LYS A 293 -24.71 -18.39 9.21
CA LYS A 293 -25.80 -19.28 8.79
C LYS A 293 -27.17 -18.75 9.23
N THR A 294 -27.26 -18.27 10.48
CA THR A 294 -28.47 -17.68 11.05
C THR A 294 -28.93 -16.45 10.28
N ILE A 295 -27.99 -15.55 9.91
CA ILE A 295 -28.30 -14.37 9.11
C ILE A 295 -28.72 -14.76 7.70
N GLU A 296 -28.00 -15.65 7.02
CA GLU A 296 -28.36 -16.14 5.68
C GLU A 296 -29.79 -16.72 5.66
N LYS A 297 -30.11 -17.58 6.66
CA LYS A 297 -31.41 -18.23 6.78
C LYS A 297 -32.55 -17.24 7.01
N ASN A 298 -32.40 -16.30 7.93
CA ASN A 298 -33.47 -15.38 8.31
C ASN A 298 -33.63 -14.25 7.29
N TYR A 299 -32.53 -13.69 6.75
CA TYR A 299 -32.56 -12.54 5.83
C TYR A 299 -32.57 -12.91 4.33
N GLY A 300 -32.29 -14.17 3.98
CA GLY A 300 -32.35 -14.64 2.58
C GLY A 300 -31.26 -14.07 1.67
N ILE A 301 -30.09 -13.78 2.21
CA ILE A 301 -28.92 -13.25 1.49
C ILE A 301 -27.74 -14.21 1.62
N LYS A 302 -26.90 -14.31 0.59
CA LYS A 302 -25.67 -15.09 0.66
C LYS A 302 -24.54 -14.24 1.25
N ILE A 303 -23.87 -14.76 2.24
CA ILE A 303 -22.65 -14.16 2.83
C ILE A 303 -21.45 -14.96 2.35
N ASP A 304 -20.45 -14.29 1.79
CA ASP A 304 -19.27 -14.93 1.21
C ASP A 304 -18.22 -15.24 2.25
N ASN A 305 -18.00 -14.30 3.18
CA ASN A 305 -16.98 -14.41 4.22
C ASN A 305 -17.40 -13.66 5.48
N TYR A 306 -16.70 -13.97 6.59
CA TYR A 306 -16.82 -13.20 7.83
C TYR A 306 -15.47 -12.67 8.30
N ILE A 307 -15.51 -11.57 9.06
CA ILE A 307 -14.42 -11.03 9.87
C ILE A 307 -14.96 -10.80 11.28
N SER A 308 -14.37 -11.44 12.29
CA SER A 308 -14.74 -11.26 13.68
C SER A 308 -13.63 -10.54 14.44
N VAL A 309 -14.00 -9.55 15.26
CA VAL A 309 -13.09 -8.70 16.03
C VAL A 309 -13.61 -8.51 17.45
N GLY A 310 -12.77 -8.82 18.45
CA GLY A 310 -13.05 -8.48 19.85
C GLY A 310 -12.84 -6.97 20.13
N PHE A 311 -13.57 -6.42 21.11
CA PHE A 311 -13.49 -4.98 21.42
C PHE A 311 -12.09 -4.50 21.81
N SER A 312 -11.31 -5.32 22.55
CA SER A 312 -9.93 -4.98 22.88
C SER A 312 -9.06 -4.87 21.63
N LYS A 313 -9.23 -5.80 20.69
CA LYS A 313 -8.51 -5.82 19.42
C LYS A 313 -8.94 -4.70 18.47
N PHE A 314 -10.20 -4.25 18.56
CA PHE A 314 -10.69 -3.12 17.79
C PHE A 314 -9.89 -1.84 18.10
N LYS A 315 -9.58 -1.57 19.39
CA LYS A 315 -8.73 -0.43 19.76
C LYS A 315 -7.36 -0.52 19.12
N ASP A 316 -6.72 -1.69 19.24
CA ASP A 316 -5.40 -1.94 18.67
C ASP A 316 -5.41 -1.77 17.13
N ILE A 317 -6.51 -2.14 16.47
CA ILE A 317 -6.70 -1.96 15.02
C ILE A 317 -6.73 -0.48 14.69
N VAL A 318 -7.59 0.31 15.35
CA VAL A 318 -7.73 1.75 15.10
C VAL A 318 -6.41 2.48 15.37
N ASP A 319 -5.71 2.16 16.45
CA ASP A 319 -4.40 2.75 16.78
C ASP A 319 -3.32 2.35 15.76
N ALA A 320 -3.30 1.08 15.31
CA ALA A 320 -2.37 0.62 14.28
C ALA A 320 -2.61 1.29 12.90
N LEU A 321 -3.83 1.77 12.67
CA LEU A 321 -4.23 2.54 11.51
C LEU A 321 -3.93 4.05 11.64
N GLY A 322 -3.46 4.50 12.80
CA GLY A 322 -3.18 5.92 13.08
C GLY A 322 -4.42 6.74 13.42
N GLY A 323 -5.50 6.08 13.88
CA GLY A 323 -6.79 6.70 14.19
C GLY A 323 -7.76 6.69 13.01
N VAL A 324 -8.96 7.19 13.26
CA VAL A 324 -10.04 7.28 12.27
C VAL A 324 -10.73 8.64 12.34
N ASP A 325 -10.99 9.23 11.18
CA ASP A 325 -11.68 10.51 11.09
C ASP A 325 -13.20 10.30 11.09
N VAL A 326 -13.90 10.88 12.07
CA VAL A 326 -15.35 10.74 12.25
C VAL A 326 -15.97 12.12 12.56
N GLN A 327 -17.07 12.42 11.88
CA GLN A 327 -17.90 13.56 12.21
C GLN A 327 -18.64 13.28 13.52
N LEU A 328 -18.53 14.16 14.52
CA LEU A 328 -19.17 14.02 15.82
C LEU A 328 -20.22 15.10 16.03
N ASP A 329 -21.32 14.75 16.66
CA ASP A 329 -22.27 15.72 17.23
C ASP A 329 -21.94 16.08 18.69
N GLN A 330 -22.74 16.95 19.28
CA GLN A 330 -22.50 17.50 20.62
C GLN A 330 -22.65 16.44 21.71
N ASP A 331 -23.65 15.58 21.62
CA ASP A 331 -23.89 14.49 22.56
C ASP A 331 -22.78 13.42 22.50
N GLU A 332 -22.33 13.10 21.33
CA GLU A 332 -21.22 12.14 21.09
C GLU A 332 -19.90 12.66 21.68
N CYS A 333 -19.60 13.95 21.48
CA CYS A 333 -18.45 14.59 22.12
C CYS A 333 -18.57 14.56 23.63
N GLY A 334 -19.76 14.95 24.15
CA GLY A 334 -20.06 14.94 25.58
C GLY A 334 -19.86 13.56 26.20
N TYR A 335 -20.38 12.51 25.55
CA TYR A 335 -20.24 11.12 26.02
C TYR A 335 -18.79 10.66 26.05
N ILE A 336 -18.02 10.90 24.98
CA ILE A 336 -16.60 10.51 24.92
C ILE A 336 -15.80 11.21 26.01
N ASN A 337 -16.01 12.52 26.19
CA ASN A 337 -15.32 13.32 27.21
C ASN A 337 -15.73 12.92 28.64
N TRP A 338 -17.00 12.57 28.85
CA TRP A 338 -17.46 12.02 30.13
C TRP A 338 -16.76 10.68 30.43
N GLN A 339 -16.62 9.79 29.42
CA GLN A 339 -15.87 8.53 29.56
C GLN A 339 -14.40 8.75 29.88
N LEU A 340 -13.75 9.75 29.25
CA LEU A 340 -12.37 10.16 29.57
C LEU A 340 -12.21 10.51 31.05
N ASN A 341 -13.07 11.36 31.55
CA ASN A 341 -13.03 11.83 32.94
C ASN A 341 -13.37 10.72 33.93
N LYS A 342 -14.44 9.96 33.67
CA LYS A 342 -14.87 8.83 34.51
C LYS A 342 -13.80 7.75 34.68
N ASN A 343 -13.01 7.52 33.67
CA ASN A 343 -11.94 6.50 33.69
C ASN A 343 -10.57 7.08 34.07
N GLY A 344 -10.47 8.37 34.44
CA GLY A 344 -9.21 9.01 34.79
C GLY A 344 -8.21 9.11 33.64
N GLN A 345 -8.69 9.12 32.38
CA GLN A 345 -7.86 9.06 31.18
C GLN A 345 -7.74 10.41 30.43
N ALA A 346 -8.29 11.49 31.00
CA ALA A 346 -8.22 12.82 30.39
C ALA A 346 -6.80 13.31 30.14
N GLY A 347 -5.84 12.94 31.00
CA GLY A 347 -4.41 13.24 30.78
C GLY A 347 -3.70 12.36 29.76
N THR A 348 -4.30 11.23 29.38
CA THR A 348 -3.73 10.27 28.39
C THR A 348 -4.24 10.51 26.98
N TYR A 349 -5.53 10.87 26.87
CA TYR A 349 -6.18 11.13 25.59
C TYR A 349 -6.75 12.57 25.62
N GLY A 350 -6.59 13.29 24.52
CA GLY A 350 -7.19 14.62 24.37
C GLY A 350 -8.73 14.57 24.32
N GLU A 351 -9.36 15.65 24.75
CA GLU A 351 -10.81 15.83 24.60
C GLU A 351 -11.20 15.96 23.13
N VAL A 352 -12.35 15.40 22.80
CA VAL A 352 -12.98 15.57 21.48
C VAL A 352 -13.94 16.76 21.51
N GLN A 353 -14.09 17.43 20.38
CA GLN A 353 -14.96 18.62 20.27
C GLN A 353 -15.71 18.57 18.94
N VAL A 354 -16.91 19.17 18.91
CA VAL A 354 -17.62 19.40 17.65
C VAL A 354 -16.82 20.37 16.80
N LYS A 355 -16.52 19.97 15.57
CA LYS A 355 -15.78 20.77 14.60
C LYS A 355 -16.46 20.71 13.24
N ASP A 356 -16.23 21.73 12.42
CA ASP A 356 -16.50 21.64 10.99
C ASP A 356 -15.59 20.57 10.38
N GLY A 357 -16.18 19.55 9.75
CA GLY A 357 -15.50 18.38 9.28
C GLY A 357 -15.32 17.29 10.34
N SER A 358 -14.49 16.29 10.05
CA SER A 358 -14.27 15.15 10.93
C SER A 358 -13.15 15.39 11.93
N GLN A 359 -13.24 14.71 13.07
CA GLN A 359 -12.20 14.68 14.10
C GLN A 359 -11.57 13.28 14.16
N LYS A 360 -10.26 13.24 14.30
CA LYS A 360 -9.51 11.98 14.40
C LYS A 360 -9.63 11.38 15.81
N LEU A 361 -10.22 10.20 15.89
CA LEU A 361 -10.35 9.40 17.10
C LEU A 361 -9.22 8.37 17.18
N ASN A 362 -8.59 8.22 18.34
CA ASN A 362 -7.74 7.07 18.65
C ASN A 362 -8.57 5.82 18.99
N GLY A 363 -7.93 4.67 19.19
CA GLY A 363 -8.64 3.41 19.42
C GLY A 363 -9.57 3.41 20.65
N GLN A 364 -9.19 4.08 21.73
CA GLN A 364 -10.03 4.16 22.93
C GLN A 364 -11.23 5.07 22.72
N GLN A 365 -11.05 6.23 22.14
CA GLN A 365 -12.13 7.16 21.79
C GLN A 365 -13.10 6.53 20.79
N ALA A 366 -12.56 5.86 19.76
CA ALA A 366 -13.34 5.12 18.77
C ALA A 366 -14.17 3.99 19.40
N LEU A 367 -13.62 3.29 20.38
CA LEU A 367 -14.39 2.25 21.11
C LEU A 367 -15.54 2.86 21.91
N TRP A 368 -15.33 3.97 22.63
CA TRP A 368 -16.40 4.64 23.33
C TRP A 368 -17.49 5.13 22.38
N PHE A 369 -17.10 5.78 21.29
CA PHE A 369 -18.02 6.19 20.24
C PHE A 369 -18.89 5.04 19.71
N CYS A 370 -18.28 3.88 19.41
CA CYS A 370 -18.99 2.70 18.91
C CYS A 370 -19.86 2.01 19.96
N ARG A 371 -19.65 2.26 21.25
CA ARG A 371 -20.41 1.65 22.36
C ARG A 371 -21.48 2.55 22.95
N ASP A 372 -21.51 3.80 22.55
CA ASP A 372 -22.47 4.79 23.04
C ASP A 372 -23.91 4.38 22.67
N ARG A 373 -24.76 4.27 23.69
CA ARG A 373 -26.20 3.99 23.61
C ARG A 373 -27.04 5.10 24.22
N GLY A 374 -26.39 6.22 24.54
CA GLY A 374 -26.96 7.23 25.39
C GLY A 374 -26.89 6.89 26.88
N SER A 375 -27.36 7.80 27.70
CA SER A 375 -27.49 7.69 29.15
C SER A 375 -28.55 8.70 29.59
N GLU A 376 -28.74 8.87 30.89
CA GLU A 376 -29.60 9.94 31.44
C GLU A 376 -29.14 11.35 30.98
N GLN A 377 -27.86 11.50 30.65
CA GLN A 377 -27.26 12.78 30.26
C GLN A 377 -27.08 12.95 28.74
N PHE A 378 -27.07 11.86 27.99
CA PHE A 378 -26.80 11.85 26.56
C PHE A 378 -27.86 11.05 25.83
N SER A 379 -28.38 11.58 24.74
CA SER A 379 -29.36 10.88 23.90
C SER A 379 -28.77 9.66 23.19
N GLY A 380 -29.52 8.59 23.08
CA GLY A 380 -29.09 7.42 22.36
C GLY A 380 -29.97 6.19 22.54
N SER A 381 -29.78 5.22 21.68
CA SER A 381 -30.47 3.93 21.64
C SER A 381 -29.55 2.85 21.09
N ASP A 382 -30.00 1.61 21.01
CA ASP A 382 -29.27 0.55 20.30
C ASP A 382 -29.22 0.81 18.78
N PHE A 383 -30.19 1.52 18.22
CA PHE A 383 -30.20 1.96 16.83
C PHE A 383 -29.15 3.05 16.56
N THR A 384 -29.07 4.06 17.43
CA THR A 384 -28.02 5.11 17.30
C THR A 384 -26.63 4.53 17.47
N ARG A 385 -26.42 3.59 18.39
CA ARG A 385 -25.16 2.84 18.50
C ARG A 385 -24.77 2.15 17.19
N THR A 386 -25.72 1.46 16.59
CA THR A 386 -25.49 0.75 15.30
C THR A 386 -25.18 1.74 14.18
N SER A 387 -25.79 2.92 14.18
CA SER A 387 -25.47 4.01 13.25
C SER A 387 -24.03 4.50 13.45
N ARG A 388 -23.59 4.72 14.70
CA ARG A 388 -22.20 5.10 15.01
C ARG A 388 -21.19 4.08 14.53
N GLN A 389 -21.49 2.79 14.68
CA GLN A 389 -20.63 1.71 14.16
C GLN A 389 -20.49 1.75 12.64
N ARG A 390 -21.57 2.02 11.89
CA ARG A 390 -21.50 2.20 10.43
C ARG A 390 -20.70 3.45 10.04
N ARG A 391 -20.93 4.59 10.73
CA ARG A 391 -20.17 5.83 10.52
C ARG A 391 -18.66 5.63 10.75
N MET A 392 -18.30 4.85 11.77
CA MET A 392 -16.91 4.46 12.03
C MET A 392 -16.30 3.69 10.85
N LEU A 393 -17.02 2.72 10.30
CA LEU A 393 -16.54 1.95 9.14
C LEU A 393 -16.44 2.81 7.88
N MET A 394 -17.39 3.71 7.66
CA MET A 394 -17.32 4.67 6.53
C MET A 394 -16.14 5.63 6.69
N GLY A 395 -15.85 6.10 7.90
CA GLY A 395 -14.66 6.89 8.21
C GLY A 395 -13.36 6.14 7.91
N LEU A 396 -13.29 4.85 8.23
CA LEU A 396 -12.14 4.01 7.87
C LEU A 396 -11.99 3.88 6.35
N VAL A 397 -13.07 3.65 5.62
CA VAL A 397 -13.03 3.59 4.14
C VAL A 397 -12.51 4.91 3.57
N GLU A 398 -13.01 6.06 4.05
CA GLU A 398 -12.59 7.38 3.57
C GLU A 398 -11.12 7.67 3.91
N SER A 399 -10.65 7.30 5.11
CA SER A 399 -9.25 7.49 5.55
C SER A 399 -8.23 6.79 4.64
N TYR A 400 -8.64 5.67 4.01
CA TYR A 400 -7.76 4.90 3.12
C TYR A 400 -8.03 5.09 1.62
N LYS A 401 -8.90 6.01 1.26
CA LYS A 401 -9.30 6.30 -0.14
C LYS A 401 -8.11 6.58 -1.07
N ASN A 402 -7.06 7.19 -0.54
CA ASN A 402 -5.86 7.55 -1.31
C ASN A 402 -4.66 6.64 -1.08
N SER A 403 -4.84 5.56 -0.32
CA SER A 403 -3.74 4.64 -0.01
C SER A 403 -3.32 3.81 -1.22
N SER A 404 -2.02 3.61 -1.36
CA SER A 404 -1.46 2.72 -2.38
C SER A 404 -1.77 1.25 -2.07
N VAL A 405 -1.72 0.39 -3.07
CA VAL A 405 -1.86 -1.07 -2.90
C VAL A 405 -0.83 -1.62 -1.92
N LYS A 406 0.38 -1.06 -1.89
CA LYS A 406 1.44 -1.45 -0.95
C LYS A 406 1.04 -1.12 0.48
N GLU A 407 0.57 0.11 0.75
CA GLU A 407 0.10 0.52 2.08
C GLU A 407 -1.06 -0.36 2.56
N ILE A 408 -2.05 -0.62 1.70
CA ILE A 408 -3.16 -1.53 2.04
C ILE A 408 -2.66 -2.94 2.37
N LYS A 409 -1.69 -3.46 1.62
CA LYS A 409 -1.08 -4.76 1.91
C LYS A 409 -0.35 -4.77 3.25
N ASP A 410 0.43 -3.73 3.54
CA ASP A 410 1.18 -3.61 4.79
C ASP A 410 0.21 -3.50 5.99
N ILE A 411 -0.86 -2.72 5.86
CA ILE A 411 -1.96 -2.61 6.82
C ILE A 411 -2.61 -3.98 7.04
N THR A 412 -3.02 -4.67 5.96
CA THR A 412 -3.63 -5.99 6.03
C THR A 412 -2.74 -6.98 6.79
N ASN A 413 -1.42 -6.95 6.54
CA ASN A 413 -0.47 -7.79 7.26
C ASN A 413 -0.36 -7.47 8.76
N LYS A 414 -0.47 -6.19 9.13
CA LYS A 414 -0.49 -5.76 10.54
C LYS A 414 -1.77 -6.21 11.24
N LEU A 415 -2.91 -6.12 10.55
CA LEU A 415 -4.23 -6.35 11.14
C LEU A 415 -4.62 -7.82 11.28
N LYS A 416 -4.10 -8.71 10.44
CA LYS A 416 -4.50 -10.14 10.42
C LYS A 416 -4.37 -10.86 11.77
N LYS A 417 -3.47 -10.41 12.67
CA LYS A 417 -3.29 -10.98 14.00
C LYS A 417 -4.38 -10.59 15.01
N TYR A 418 -5.21 -9.61 14.66
CA TYR A 418 -6.27 -9.08 15.52
C TYR A 418 -7.67 -9.58 15.13
N ILE A 419 -7.77 -10.31 14.01
CA ILE A 419 -9.05 -10.74 13.44
C ILE A 419 -9.14 -12.27 13.35
N LEU A 420 -10.35 -12.79 13.51
CA LEU A 420 -10.71 -14.16 13.13
C LEU A 420 -11.52 -14.10 11.84
N THR A 421 -11.14 -14.86 10.82
CA THR A 421 -11.79 -14.80 9.50
C THR A 421 -11.66 -16.11 8.73
N ASP A 422 -12.59 -16.38 7.84
CA ASP A 422 -12.54 -17.44 6.82
C ASP A 422 -12.06 -16.95 5.45
N LEU A 423 -11.64 -15.68 5.34
CA LEU A 423 -11.05 -15.15 4.10
C LEU A 423 -9.85 -16.00 3.67
N SER A 424 -9.95 -16.59 2.50
CA SER A 424 -8.83 -17.31 1.89
C SER A 424 -7.74 -16.33 1.43
N LYS A 425 -6.54 -16.85 1.12
CA LYS A 425 -5.48 -16.04 0.48
C LYS A 425 -5.96 -15.40 -0.83
N ASN A 426 -6.84 -16.08 -1.57
CA ASN A 426 -7.39 -15.56 -2.82
C ASN A 426 -8.38 -14.41 -2.56
N ASP A 427 -9.23 -14.51 -1.54
CA ASP A 427 -10.14 -13.42 -1.13
C ASP A 427 -9.35 -12.20 -0.67
N LEU A 428 -8.34 -12.39 0.18
CA LEU A 428 -7.46 -11.29 0.63
C LEU A 428 -6.73 -10.64 -0.56
N ASN A 429 -6.17 -11.43 -1.46
CA ASN A 429 -5.51 -10.93 -2.65
C ASN A 429 -6.50 -10.17 -3.55
N TRP A 430 -7.75 -10.64 -3.66
CA TRP A 430 -8.79 -9.96 -4.41
C TRP A 430 -9.15 -8.61 -3.76
N LEU A 431 -9.37 -8.58 -2.46
CA LEU A 431 -9.67 -7.35 -1.71
C LEU A 431 -8.52 -6.33 -1.82
N ILE A 432 -7.27 -6.75 -1.60
CA ILE A 432 -6.09 -5.90 -1.72
C ILE A 432 -5.94 -5.39 -3.17
N LYS A 433 -6.08 -6.29 -4.14
CA LYS A 433 -5.95 -5.99 -5.56
C LYS A 433 -6.94 -4.93 -6.03
N TYR A 434 -8.15 -4.93 -5.50
CA TYR A 434 -9.23 -4.03 -5.92
C TYR A 434 -9.53 -2.92 -4.92
N SER A 435 -8.83 -2.85 -3.77
CA SER A 435 -9.06 -1.87 -2.71
C SER A 435 -9.09 -0.43 -3.23
N TYR A 436 -8.17 -0.07 -4.11
CA TYR A 436 -8.11 1.26 -4.71
C TYR A 436 -9.35 1.63 -5.56
N LYS A 437 -10.09 0.64 -6.11
CA LYS A 437 -11.40 0.87 -6.74
C LYS A 437 -12.48 1.05 -5.70
N PHE A 438 -12.49 0.18 -4.71
CA PHE A 438 -13.52 0.20 -3.67
C PHE A 438 -13.52 1.53 -2.92
N PHE A 439 -12.37 2.12 -2.68
CA PHE A 439 -12.26 3.44 -2.04
C PHE A 439 -12.82 4.60 -2.90
N THR A 440 -13.05 4.40 -4.20
CA THR A 440 -13.75 5.39 -5.05
C THR A 440 -15.25 5.19 -5.12
N TYR A 441 -15.76 4.09 -4.52
CA TYR A 441 -17.17 3.77 -4.55
C TYR A 441 -17.95 4.67 -3.60
N LYS A 442 -19.21 4.94 -3.95
CA LYS A 442 -20.15 5.61 -3.05
C LYS A 442 -20.46 4.68 -1.87
N THR A 443 -20.69 5.26 -0.72
CA THR A 443 -21.14 4.52 0.46
C THR A 443 -22.61 4.81 0.74
N SER A 444 -23.34 3.80 1.17
CA SER A 444 -24.68 3.92 1.72
C SER A 444 -24.86 2.97 2.88
N ASP A 445 -25.84 3.23 3.75
CA ASP A 445 -26.06 2.41 4.93
C ASP A 445 -27.56 2.21 5.24
N LYS A 446 -27.87 1.08 5.87
CA LYS A 446 -29.22 0.73 6.30
C LYS A 446 -29.16 -0.15 7.56
N CYS A 447 -30.24 -0.11 8.36
CA CYS A 447 -30.40 -0.98 9.53
C CYS A 447 -31.58 -1.93 9.34
N TYR A 448 -31.50 -3.12 9.87
CA TYR A 448 -32.55 -4.14 9.80
C TYR A 448 -32.86 -4.70 11.19
N PRO A 449 -34.10 -4.42 11.68
CA PRO A 449 -35.10 -3.54 11.08
C PRO A 449 -34.67 -2.08 11.11
N GLU A 450 -35.38 -1.21 10.39
CA GLU A 450 -35.28 0.24 10.51
C GLU A 450 -35.81 0.68 11.88
N GLU A 451 -35.33 1.80 12.43
CA GLU A 451 -35.65 2.25 13.79
C GLU A 451 -37.17 2.46 13.99
N THR A 452 -37.85 2.97 12.98
CA THR A 452 -39.25 3.39 13.08
C THR A 452 -40.25 2.44 12.43
N SER A 453 -39.77 1.35 11.84
CA SER A 453 -40.66 0.48 11.04
C SER A 453 -40.20 -0.97 10.91
N GLY A 454 -41.14 -1.86 10.59
CA GLY A 454 -40.85 -3.24 10.25
C GLY A 454 -40.75 -4.21 11.44
N TRP A 455 -40.99 -3.75 12.66
CA TRP A 455 -40.88 -4.56 13.88
C TRP A 455 -41.84 -4.09 14.98
N THR A 456 -41.98 -4.93 15.98
CA THR A 456 -42.68 -4.64 17.25
C THR A 456 -41.86 -5.14 18.43
N ASP A 457 -42.10 -4.56 19.60
CA ASP A 457 -41.56 -5.03 20.86
C ASP A 457 -42.10 -6.41 21.21
N GLY A 458 -41.28 -7.21 21.86
CA GLY A 458 -41.64 -8.51 22.41
C GLY A 458 -40.78 -8.85 23.61
N THR A 459 -41.17 -9.92 24.28
CA THR A 459 -40.39 -10.54 25.36
C THR A 459 -40.28 -12.04 25.14
N THR A 460 -39.14 -12.61 25.48
CA THR A 460 -38.98 -14.07 25.56
C THR A 460 -39.74 -14.63 26.76
N ASP A 461 -39.93 -15.94 26.81
CA ASP A 461 -40.52 -16.64 27.99
C ASP A 461 -39.73 -16.38 29.28
N ALA A 462 -38.45 -16.06 29.16
CA ALA A 462 -37.58 -15.67 30.28
C ALA A 462 -37.62 -14.15 30.60
N GLY A 463 -38.52 -13.39 29.99
CA GLY A 463 -38.71 -11.96 30.23
C GLY A 463 -37.68 -11.05 29.56
N ALA A 464 -36.81 -11.53 28.67
CA ALA A 464 -35.85 -10.69 27.98
C ALA A 464 -36.51 -9.97 26.80
N TRP A 465 -36.27 -8.64 26.69
CA TRP A 465 -36.77 -7.82 25.58
C TRP A 465 -36.17 -8.27 24.24
N ILE A 466 -37.02 -8.33 23.20
CA ILE A 466 -36.64 -8.74 21.84
C ILE A 466 -37.29 -7.82 20.79
N ILE A 467 -36.69 -7.79 19.61
CA ILE A 467 -37.25 -7.20 18.39
C ILE A 467 -37.95 -8.32 17.59
N GLN A 468 -39.26 -8.22 17.42
CA GLN A 468 -40.03 -9.12 16.58
C GLN A 468 -40.26 -8.50 15.21
N MET A 469 -39.79 -9.19 14.16
CA MET A 469 -39.99 -8.73 12.78
C MET A 469 -41.46 -8.89 12.36
N ASN A 470 -42.10 -7.83 11.88
CA ASN A 470 -43.50 -7.85 11.44
C ASN A 470 -43.69 -8.74 10.21
N SER A 471 -42.72 -8.76 9.30
CA SER A 471 -42.75 -9.60 8.09
C SER A 471 -41.35 -9.94 7.61
N TRP A 472 -40.96 -11.18 7.81
CA TRP A 472 -39.73 -11.70 7.24
C TRP A 472 -39.71 -11.69 5.71
N LYS A 473 -40.87 -11.83 5.06
CA LYS A 473 -40.98 -11.76 3.60
C LYS A 473 -40.61 -10.37 3.09
N ASP A 474 -41.15 -9.33 3.71
CA ASP A 474 -40.90 -7.94 3.29
C ASP A 474 -39.48 -7.53 3.65
N THR A 475 -38.96 -7.91 4.82
CA THR A 475 -37.58 -7.70 5.21
C THR A 475 -36.60 -8.33 4.22
N ARG A 476 -36.84 -9.61 3.82
CA ARG A 476 -35.98 -10.29 2.82
C ARG A 476 -36.03 -9.59 1.46
N LYS A 477 -37.21 -9.12 1.05
CA LYS A 477 -37.36 -8.35 -0.17
C LYS A 477 -36.58 -7.05 -0.10
N ASP A 478 -36.74 -6.29 0.97
CA ASP A 478 -36.10 -4.99 1.15
C ASP A 478 -34.57 -5.10 1.16
N ILE A 479 -33.99 -5.98 2.00
CA ILE A 479 -32.54 -6.15 2.03
C ILE A 479 -31.98 -6.66 0.71
N SER A 480 -32.70 -7.56 0.01
CA SER A 480 -32.27 -8.06 -1.29
C SER A 480 -32.22 -6.96 -2.34
N HIS A 481 -33.24 -6.09 -2.39
CA HIS A 481 -33.29 -4.96 -3.31
C HIS A 481 -32.28 -3.87 -2.96
N TYR A 482 -31.99 -3.71 -1.67
CA TYR A 482 -30.93 -2.79 -1.24
C TYR A 482 -29.55 -3.28 -1.67
N ILE A 483 -29.24 -4.56 -1.45
CA ILE A 483 -27.93 -5.13 -1.82
C ILE A 483 -27.82 -5.31 -3.34
N TYR A 484 -28.83 -5.87 -3.98
CA TYR A 484 -28.83 -6.27 -5.39
C TYR A 484 -29.80 -5.40 -6.20
N THR A 485 -29.30 -4.30 -6.74
CA THR A 485 -30.12 -3.28 -7.42
C THR A 485 -30.66 -3.71 -8.78
N ASP A 486 -30.23 -4.87 -9.32
CA ASP A 486 -30.76 -5.46 -10.54
C ASP A 486 -32.00 -6.35 -10.29
N LEU A 487 -32.44 -6.50 -9.04
CA LEU A 487 -33.75 -7.08 -8.71
C LEU A 487 -34.86 -6.04 -8.97
N LYS A 488 -35.89 -6.47 -9.70
CA LYS A 488 -37.06 -5.66 -9.98
C LYS A 488 -38.22 -5.99 -9.04
#